data_33eac1dd5eee2f4f11c6139b2fe5cf85
#
_entry.id   33eac1dd5eee2f4f11c6139b2fe5cf85
#
_cell.length_a   1.000
_cell.length_b   1.000
_cell.length_c   1.000
_cell.angle_alpha   90.00
_cell.angle_beta   90.00
_cell.angle_gamma   90.00
#
_symmetry.space_group_name_H-M   'P 1'
#
loop_
_entity.id
_entity.type
_entity.pdbx_description
1 polymer ?
#
loop_
_entity_poly.entity_id
_entity_poly.type
_entity_poly.pdbx_seq_one_letter_code
_entity_poly.pdbx_strand_id
1 'polypeptide(L)'
;TIISMGFPGYFLIVMDFIRAAREELDVSVGPGRGSAAGSVVAYCLKITDLDPLKYDLLFERFLNPDRISLPDIDTDFEDCGRGKVLDYVSRKYGETHVAHIVTYGKMATKSALADVGRVQQVPLAFVNELKGYVPDRDFPDTVLKSLPPGAKKPKVNLKNCYKYIDELKREYETGDPNTRSMLEYAARLEGTIRQVGVHACGVIIGADDLTNFAPLSSVEDKNSKKRVRVTE
;
A
#
# COMPACT_ATOMS: atom_id res chain seq x y z
N THR A 1 28.74 -5.15 -9.28
CA THR A 1 27.27 -5.21 -9.53
C THR A 1 26.58 -3.90 -9.17
N ILE A 2 26.64 -3.41 -7.91
CA ILE A 2 25.93 -2.18 -7.47
C ILE A 2 26.29 -0.97 -8.34
N ILE A 3 27.58 -0.75 -8.61
CA ILE A 3 28.05 0.37 -9.46
C ILE A 3 27.61 0.19 -10.91
N SER A 4 27.78 -0.99 -11.48
CA SER A 4 27.41 -1.26 -12.87
C SER A 4 25.91 -1.15 -13.14
N MET A 5 25.08 -1.37 -12.12
CA MET A 5 23.61 -1.23 -12.19
C MET A 5 23.12 0.19 -11.85
N GLY A 6 24.01 1.12 -11.47
CA GLY A 6 23.67 2.52 -11.23
C GLY A 6 23.08 2.84 -9.84
N PHE A 7 23.23 1.96 -8.86
CA PHE A 7 22.63 2.12 -7.53
C PHE A 7 23.54 2.67 -6.40
N PRO A 8 24.78 3.16 -6.61
CA PRO A 8 25.60 3.68 -5.51
C PRO A 8 24.89 4.80 -4.73
N GLY A 9 24.24 5.74 -5.45
CA GLY A 9 23.53 6.86 -4.82
C GLY A 9 22.41 6.39 -3.89
N TYR A 10 21.67 5.36 -4.28
CA TYR A 10 20.62 4.78 -3.44
C TYR A 10 21.17 4.23 -2.12
N PHE A 11 22.27 3.45 -2.18
CA PHE A 11 22.94 2.94 -0.97
C PHE A 11 23.45 4.07 -0.07
N LEU A 12 24.02 5.12 -0.65
CA LEU A 12 24.54 6.25 0.12
C LEU A 12 23.44 7.05 0.80
N ILE A 13 22.29 7.24 0.15
CA ILE A 13 21.11 7.88 0.75
C ILE A 13 20.59 7.05 1.92
N VAL A 14 20.46 5.74 1.74
CA VAL A 14 19.99 4.84 2.80
C VAL A 14 20.96 4.83 3.98
N MET A 15 22.26 4.70 3.72
CA MET A 15 23.29 4.79 4.76
C MET A 15 23.19 6.11 5.53
N ASP A 16 23.01 7.22 4.83
CA ASP A 16 23.00 8.55 5.41
C ASP A 16 21.86 8.75 6.41
N PHE A 17 20.62 8.44 6.04
CA PHE A 17 19.50 8.65 6.97
C PHE A 17 19.50 7.62 8.11
N ILE A 18 20.06 6.40 7.92
CA ILE A 18 20.23 5.44 9.00
C ILE A 18 21.31 5.94 9.99
N ARG A 19 22.43 6.45 9.49
CA ARG A 19 23.45 7.07 10.33
C ARG A 19 22.89 8.25 11.11
N ALA A 20 22.18 9.16 10.44
CA ALA A 20 21.56 10.31 11.09
C ALA A 20 20.55 9.89 12.16
N ALA A 21 19.75 8.85 11.91
CA ALA A 21 18.81 8.32 12.89
C ALA A 21 19.53 7.87 14.17
N ARG A 22 20.62 7.08 14.04
CA ARG A 22 21.38 6.52 15.15
C ARG A 22 22.24 7.55 15.89
N GLU A 23 22.91 8.43 15.14
CA GLU A 23 23.98 9.30 15.69
C GLU A 23 23.51 10.73 16.03
N GLU A 24 22.51 11.26 15.31
CA GLU A 24 22.10 12.66 15.43
C GLU A 24 20.70 12.82 16.03
N LEU A 25 19.80 11.86 15.81
CA LEU A 25 18.39 12.01 16.17
C LEU A 25 17.96 11.17 17.37
N ASP A 26 18.86 10.31 17.87
CA ASP A 26 18.57 9.34 18.94
C ASP A 26 17.32 8.50 18.61
N VAL A 27 17.33 7.89 17.41
CA VAL A 27 16.25 7.05 16.91
C VAL A 27 16.78 5.64 16.68
N SER A 28 16.17 4.66 17.34
CA SER A 28 16.53 3.26 17.17
C SER A 28 16.21 2.77 15.77
N VAL A 29 17.15 2.03 15.19
CA VAL A 29 17.03 1.43 13.85
C VAL A 29 17.17 -0.07 13.96
N GLY A 30 16.27 -0.81 13.32
CA GLY A 30 16.30 -2.26 13.28
C GLY A 30 17.54 -2.82 12.57
N PRO A 31 17.88 -4.10 12.80
CA PRO A 31 19.10 -4.72 12.27
C PRO A 31 19.07 -4.95 10.75
N GLY A 32 17.99 -4.59 10.10
CA GLY A 32 17.74 -4.88 8.70
C GLY A 32 16.87 -6.13 8.51
N ARG A 33 16.16 -6.19 7.38
CA ARG A 33 15.27 -7.29 7.02
C ARG A 33 15.22 -7.50 5.52
N GLY A 34 14.51 -8.54 5.09
CA GLY A 34 14.32 -8.84 3.67
C GLY A 34 15.62 -9.27 2.98
N SER A 35 15.67 -9.04 1.67
CA SER A 35 16.80 -9.48 0.83
C SER A 35 18.06 -8.64 1.00
N ALA A 36 17.96 -7.40 1.48
CA ALA A 36 19.08 -6.50 1.69
C ALA A 36 20.14 -7.06 2.68
N ALA A 37 19.71 -7.92 3.62
CA ALA A 37 20.59 -8.63 4.54
C ALA A 37 21.62 -9.53 3.84
N GLY A 38 21.41 -9.93 2.57
CA GLY A 38 22.39 -10.68 1.76
C GLY A 38 23.51 -9.84 1.18
N SER A 39 23.53 -8.52 1.41
CA SER A 39 24.55 -7.62 0.86
C SER A 39 25.66 -7.32 1.86
N VAL A 40 26.89 -7.79 1.58
CA VAL A 40 28.09 -7.40 2.32
C VAL A 40 28.32 -5.88 2.30
N VAL A 41 28.01 -5.22 1.18
CA VAL A 41 28.12 -3.76 1.08
C VAL A 41 27.14 -3.07 2.03
N ALA A 42 25.89 -3.52 2.12
CA ALA A 42 24.91 -2.99 3.07
C ALA A 42 25.38 -3.20 4.53
N TYR A 43 25.97 -4.34 4.83
CA TYR A 43 26.58 -4.61 6.14
C TYR A 43 27.75 -3.68 6.44
N CYS A 44 28.71 -3.52 5.53
CA CYS A 44 29.86 -2.62 5.69
C CYS A 44 29.46 -1.14 5.84
N LEU A 45 28.39 -0.73 5.15
CA LEU A 45 27.79 0.62 5.26
C LEU A 45 26.90 0.79 6.50
N LYS A 46 26.80 -0.23 7.36
CA LYS A 46 25.92 -0.24 8.55
C LYS A 46 24.44 0.03 8.23
N ILE A 47 24.02 -0.32 7.03
CA ILE A 47 22.62 -0.35 6.63
C ILE A 47 21.91 -1.53 7.31
N THR A 48 22.64 -2.68 7.37
CA THR A 48 22.18 -3.87 8.09
C THR A 48 23.24 -4.27 9.14
N ASP A 49 22.79 -4.90 10.23
CA ASP A 49 23.65 -5.42 11.29
C ASP A 49 23.82 -6.95 11.21
N LEU A 50 23.32 -7.55 10.11
CA LEU A 50 23.41 -8.99 9.82
C LEU A 50 24.60 -9.26 8.90
N ASP A 51 25.57 -10.05 9.40
CA ASP A 51 26.72 -10.48 8.59
C ASP A 51 26.27 -11.56 7.59
N PRO A 52 26.20 -11.27 6.28
CA PRO A 52 25.72 -12.23 5.30
C PRO A 52 26.63 -13.44 5.12
N LEU A 53 27.92 -13.33 5.43
CA LEU A 53 28.84 -14.46 5.34
C LEU A 53 28.64 -15.44 6.49
N LYS A 54 28.38 -14.92 7.70
CA LYS A 54 28.08 -15.75 8.87
C LYS A 54 26.82 -16.60 8.70
N TYR A 55 25.84 -16.08 7.97
CA TYR A 55 24.53 -16.73 7.80
C TYR A 55 24.33 -17.33 6.40
N ASP A 56 25.39 -17.37 5.58
CA ASP A 56 25.37 -17.90 4.20
C ASP A 56 24.22 -17.32 3.35
N LEU A 57 24.06 -15.99 3.41
CA LEU A 57 23.00 -15.28 2.68
C LEU A 57 23.45 -14.96 1.26
N LEU A 58 22.57 -15.24 0.29
CA LEU A 58 22.87 -15.03 -1.12
C LEU A 58 22.57 -13.58 -1.56
N PHE A 59 23.59 -12.91 -2.10
CA PHE A 59 23.48 -11.55 -2.66
C PHE A 59 22.54 -11.48 -3.87
N GLU A 60 22.51 -12.52 -4.69
CA GLU A 60 21.68 -12.60 -5.91
C GLU A 60 20.17 -12.57 -5.62
N ARG A 61 19.77 -12.85 -4.40
CA ARG A 61 18.38 -12.67 -3.94
C ARG A 61 18.02 -11.20 -3.74
N PHE A 62 19.00 -10.36 -3.47
CA PHE A 62 18.83 -8.93 -3.29
C PHE A 62 19.01 -8.17 -4.60
N LEU A 63 20.11 -8.41 -5.32
CA LEU A 63 20.42 -7.73 -6.55
C LEU A 63 21.00 -8.70 -7.57
N ASN A 64 20.26 -8.91 -8.67
CA ASN A 64 20.67 -9.78 -9.75
C ASN A 64 20.67 -9.01 -11.08
N PRO A 65 21.80 -8.92 -11.81
CA PRO A 65 21.90 -8.25 -13.11
C PRO A 65 20.95 -8.81 -14.17
N ASP A 66 20.62 -10.11 -14.09
CA ASP A 66 19.71 -10.78 -15.03
C ASP A 66 18.23 -10.45 -14.77
N ARG A 67 17.93 -9.88 -13.61
CA ARG A 67 16.60 -9.45 -13.22
C ARG A 67 16.58 -7.94 -13.04
N ILE A 68 16.07 -7.21 -14.02
CA ILE A 68 15.92 -5.74 -13.94
C ILE A 68 14.85 -5.41 -12.89
N SER A 69 15.27 -5.27 -11.63
CA SER A 69 14.44 -4.78 -10.54
C SER A 69 15.23 -3.78 -9.70
N LEU A 70 14.56 -2.73 -9.24
CA LEU A 70 15.16 -1.82 -8.27
C LEU A 70 15.45 -2.57 -6.97
N PRO A 71 16.60 -2.31 -6.32
CA PRO A 71 16.87 -2.84 -4.99
C PRO A 71 15.87 -2.28 -3.99
N ASP A 72 15.38 -3.14 -3.10
CA ASP A 72 14.45 -2.79 -2.05
C ASP A 72 15.14 -2.97 -0.69
N ILE A 73 15.39 -1.87 0.00
CA ILE A 73 15.99 -1.85 1.34
C ILE A 73 14.94 -1.37 2.34
N ASP A 74 14.32 -2.32 3.00
CA ASP A 74 13.40 -2.05 4.10
C ASP A 74 14.15 -1.63 5.35
N THR A 75 13.82 -0.46 5.90
CA THR A 75 14.40 0.05 7.14
C THR A 75 13.32 0.24 8.19
N ASP A 76 13.50 -0.40 9.34
CA ASP A 76 12.59 -0.27 10.49
C ASP A 76 13.13 0.78 11.46
N PHE A 77 12.31 1.78 11.78
CA PHE A 77 12.59 2.79 12.81
C PHE A 77 11.62 2.63 13.98
N GLU A 78 12.03 3.05 15.15
CA GLU A 78 11.08 3.16 16.26
C GLU A 78 9.94 4.14 15.91
N ASP A 79 8.74 3.82 16.30
CA ASP A 79 7.52 4.53 15.88
C ASP A 79 7.55 6.02 16.24
N CYS A 80 7.94 6.36 17.49
CA CYS A 80 8.02 7.74 17.96
C CYS A 80 9.14 8.56 17.30
N GLY A 81 10.20 7.91 16.80
CA GLY A 81 11.35 8.56 16.17
C GLY A 81 11.24 8.75 14.65
N ARG A 82 10.38 7.97 13.98
CA ARG A 82 10.27 7.96 12.52
C ARG A 82 10.02 9.34 11.91
N GLY A 83 9.20 10.17 12.56
CA GLY A 83 8.91 11.54 12.11
C GLY A 83 10.16 12.41 12.05
N LYS A 84 11.08 12.28 13.01
CA LYS A 84 12.36 13.03 13.04
C LYS A 84 13.25 12.67 11.84
N VAL A 85 13.25 11.38 11.44
CA VAL A 85 14.03 10.91 10.28
C VAL A 85 13.45 11.48 8.98
N LEU A 86 12.13 11.51 8.82
CA LEU A 86 11.47 12.13 7.67
C LEU A 86 11.77 13.63 7.58
N ASP A 87 11.74 14.34 8.70
CA ASP A 87 12.10 15.76 8.77
C ASP A 87 13.58 15.99 8.42
N TYR A 88 14.48 15.10 8.83
CA TYR A 88 15.89 15.13 8.45
C TYR A 88 16.06 14.97 6.94
N VAL A 89 15.44 13.95 6.35
CA VAL A 89 15.50 13.68 4.91
C VAL A 89 14.97 14.89 4.12
N SER A 90 13.84 15.45 4.52
CA SER A 90 13.25 16.61 3.86
C SER A 90 14.16 17.84 3.93
N ARG A 91 14.77 18.12 5.09
CA ARG A 91 15.72 19.23 5.26
C ARG A 91 17.01 19.02 4.48
N LYS A 92 17.55 17.80 4.46
CA LYS A 92 18.84 17.50 3.83
C LYS A 92 18.78 17.49 2.31
N TYR A 93 17.77 16.84 1.76
CA TYR A 93 17.62 16.68 0.31
C TYR A 93 16.78 17.78 -0.35
N GLY A 94 16.12 18.59 0.45
CA GLY A 94 15.29 19.72 0.00
C GLY A 94 13.79 19.42 0.06
N GLU A 95 13.00 20.35 0.54
CA GLU A 95 11.55 20.21 0.68
C GLU A 95 10.83 19.99 -0.66
N THR A 96 11.38 20.51 -1.76
CA THR A 96 10.81 20.33 -3.09
C THR A 96 11.21 19.00 -3.74
N HIS A 97 12.25 18.35 -3.20
CA HIS A 97 12.80 17.08 -3.69
C HIS A 97 12.24 15.86 -2.97
N VAL A 98 11.46 16.07 -1.90
CA VAL A 98 10.94 14.99 -1.06
C VAL A 98 9.42 15.05 -1.01
N ALA A 99 8.77 13.92 -1.25
CA ALA A 99 7.33 13.77 -1.10
C ALA A 99 6.96 12.35 -0.65
N HIS A 100 5.86 12.23 0.07
CA HIS A 100 5.28 10.94 0.37
C HIS A 100 4.61 10.35 -0.87
N ILE A 101 4.47 9.04 -0.92
CA ILE A 101 3.69 8.35 -1.95
C ILE A 101 2.21 8.48 -1.60
N VAL A 102 1.38 8.86 -2.56
CA VAL A 102 -0.06 8.87 -2.42
C VAL A 102 -0.62 7.45 -2.32
N THR A 103 -1.70 7.29 -1.59
CA THR A 103 -2.52 6.08 -1.63
C THR A 103 -3.96 6.40 -1.99
N TYR A 104 -4.56 5.55 -2.82
CA TYR A 104 -5.95 5.65 -3.20
C TYR A 104 -6.77 4.58 -2.49
N GLY A 105 -7.58 5.00 -1.52
CA GLY A 105 -8.59 4.15 -0.91
C GLY A 105 -9.74 3.95 -1.89
N LYS A 106 -9.89 2.72 -2.40
CA LYS A 106 -10.99 2.36 -3.30
C LYS A 106 -12.23 1.98 -2.49
N MET A 107 -13.39 2.23 -3.08
CA MET A 107 -14.68 1.83 -2.51
C MET A 107 -14.80 0.30 -2.58
N ALA A 108 -14.70 -0.36 -1.43
CA ALA A 108 -14.86 -1.80 -1.33
C ALA A 108 -16.35 -2.18 -1.36
N THR A 109 -16.65 -3.43 -1.67
CA THR A 109 -17.98 -4.01 -1.83
C THR A 109 -18.97 -3.60 -0.73
N LYS A 110 -18.63 -3.88 0.54
CA LYS A 110 -19.48 -3.53 1.70
C LYS A 110 -19.62 -2.02 1.90
N SER A 111 -18.59 -1.24 1.56
CA SER A 111 -18.60 0.23 1.65
C SER A 111 -19.48 0.84 0.57
N ALA A 112 -19.48 0.29 -0.64
CA ALA A 112 -20.35 0.74 -1.72
C ALA A 112 -21.82 0.58 -1.36
N LEU A 113 -22.20 -0.59 -0.83
CA LEU A 113 -23.56 -0.81 -0.33
C LEU A 113 -23.96 0.18 0.78
N ALA A 114 -23.05 0.41 1.75
CA ALA A 114 -23.35 1.31 2.86
C ALA A 114 -23.49 2.77 2.41
N ASP A 115 -22.61 3.25 1.55
CA ASP A 115 -22.61 4.65 1.11
C ASP A 115 -23.81 4.95 0.19
N VAL A 116 -24.12 4.05 -0.76
CA VAL A 116 -25.29 4.22 -1.64
C VAL A 116 -26.58 4.06 -0.87
N GLY A 117 -26.68 3.06 0.01
CA GLY A 117 -27.85 2.88 0.86
C GLY A 117 -28.17 4.11 1.73
N ARG A 118 -27.12 4.72 2.29
CA ARG A 118 -27.25 5.96 3.06
C ARG A 118 -27.75 7.13 2.21
N VAL A 119 -27.23 7.30 1.00
CA VAL A 119 -27.62 8.40 0.07
C VAL A 119 -29.06 8.21 -0.41
N GLN A 120 -29.47 6.98 -0.71
CA GLN A 120 -30.82 6.65 -1.15
C GLN A 120 -31.82 6.44 0.01
N GLN A 121 -31.36 6.69 1.26
CA GLN A 121 -32.18 6.58 2.47
C GLN A 121 -32.79 5.19 2.67
N VAL A 122 -32.15 4.14 2.20
CA VAL A 122 -32.51 2.75 2.47
C VAL A 122 -32.31 2.45 3.95
N PRO A 123 -33.25 1.76 4.63
CA PRO A 123 -33.15 1.45 6.05
C PRO A 123 -31.81 0.77 6.38
N LEU A 124 -31.09 1.30 7.39
CA LEU A 124 -29.76 0.82 7.77
C LEU A 124 -29.75 -0.68 8.13
N ALA A 125 -30.81 -1.16 8.78
CA ALA A 125 -30.95 -2.57 9.13
C ALA A 125 -30.91 -3.47 7.89
N PHE A 126 -31.62 -3.10 6.85
CA PHE A 126 -31.66 -3.83 5.58
C PHE A 126 -30.32 -3.75 4.82
N VAL A 127 -29.68 -2.57 4.79
CA VAL A 127 -28.34 -2.43 4.22
C VAL A 127 -27.34 -3.31 4.95
N ASN A 128 -27.41 -3.41 6.28
CA ASN A 128 -26.53 -4.28 7.06
C ASN A 128 -26.82 -5.77 6.82
N GLU A 129 -28.07 -6.15 6.60
CA GLU A 129 -28.43 -7.50 6.17
C GLU A 129 -27.76 -7.85 4.83
N LEU A 130 -27.93 -7.01 3.80
CA LEU A 130 -27.29 -7.20 2.49
C LEU A 130 -25.76 -7.29 2.58
N LYS A 131 -25.13 -6.46 3.42
CA LYS A 131 -23.69 -6.53 3.68
C LYS A 131 -23.28 -7.84 4.37
N GLY A 132 -24.17 -8.42 5.18
CA GLY A 132 -23.95 -9.71 5.83
C GLY A 132 -23.79 -10.87 4.84
N TYR A 133 -24.47 -10.81 3.71
CA TYR A 133 -24.33 -11.80 2.65
C TYR A 133 -23.02 -11.68 1.86
N VAL A 134 -22.36 -10.52 1.88
CA VAL A 134 -21.08 -10.32 1.17
C VAL A 134 -19.93 -10.97 1.91
N PRO A 135 -19.19 -11.93 1.31
CA PRO A 135 -18.04 -12.56 1.94
C PRO A 135 -16.92 -11.58 2.27
N ASP A 136 -16.14 -11.85 3.32
CA ASP A 136 -15.02 -10.98 3.71
C ASP A 136 -13.76 -11.19 2.85
N ARG A 137 -13.47 -12.42 2.45
CA ARG A 137 -12.27 -12.77 1.68
C ARG A 137 -12.54 -13.64 0.46
N ASP A 138 -13.15 -14.80 0.66
CA ASP A 138 -13.41 -15.80 -0.38
C ASP A 138 -14.89 -16.18 -0.38
N PHE A 139 -15.40 -16.59 -1.54
CA PHE A 139 -16.73 -17.18 -1.64
C PHE A 139 -16.79 -18.51 -0.87
N PRO A 140 -17.98 -18.94 -0.41
CA PRO A 140 -18.15 -20.23 0.26
C PRO A 140 -17.62 -21.41 -0.58
N ASP A 141 -17.19 -22.46 0.11
CA ASP A 141 -16.66 -23.68 -0.56
C ASP A 141 -17.65 -24.31 -1.55
N THR A 142 -18.93 -24.19 -1.33
CA THR A 142 -19.99 -24.63 -2.25
C THR A 142 -19.88 -23.94 -3.61
N VAL A 143 -19.63 -22.63 -3.63
CA VAL A 143 -19.39 -21.86 -4.86
C VAL A 143 -18.05 -22.24 -5.49
N LEU A 144 -16.98 -22.33 -4.69
CA LEU A 144 -15.65 -22.63 -5.20
C LEU A 144 -15.58 -24.03 -5.82
N LYS A 145 -16.28 -25.01 -5.26
CA LYS A 145 -16.38 -26.39 -5.80
C LYS A 145 -17.25 -26.50 -7.07
N SER A 146 -18.15 -25.56 -7.30
CA SER A 146 -18.97 -25.51 -8.52
C SER A 146 -18.26 -24.91 -9.73
N LEU A 147 -17.07 -24.34 -9.54
CA LEU A 147 -16.28 -23.78 -10.64
C LEU A 147 -15.65 -24.87 -11.51
N PRO A 148 -15.47 -24.61 -12.82
CA PRO A 148 -14.75 -25.53 -13.70
C PRO A 148 -13.34 -25.83 -13.20
N PRO A 149 -12.81 -27.05 -13.42
CA PRO A 149 -11.43 -27.39 -13.07
C PRO A 149 -10.44 -26.40 -13.69
N GLY A 150 -9.52 -25.86 -12.87
CA GLY A 150 -8.53 -24.86 -13.30
C GLY A 150 -9.04 -23.41 -13.40
N ALA A 151 -10.29 -23.12 -13.09
CA ALA A 151 -10.80 -21.76 -13.05
C ALA A 151 -10.17 -20.96 -11.90
N LYS A 152 -9.81 -19.69 -12.16
CA LYS A 152 -9.35 -18.78 -11.11
C LYS A 152 -10.50 -18.49 -10.13
N LYS A 153 -10.17 -18.46 -8.84
CA LYS A 153 -11.13 -18.04 -7.80
C LYS A 153 -11.72 -16.68 -8.13
N PRO A 154 -13.05 -16.52 -8.10
CA PRO A 154 -13.69 -15.23 -8.36
C PRO A 154 -13.33 -14.24 -7.24
N LYS A 155 -13.01 -13.00 -7.60
CA LYS A 155 -12.83 -11.92 -6.62
C LYS A 155 -14.16 -11.57 -5.98
N VAL A 156 -14.16 -11.28 -4.69
CA VAL A 156 -15.33 -10.74 -3.99
C VAL A 156 -15.59 -9.32 -4.50
N ASN A 157 -16.63 -9.16 -5.27
CA ASN A 157 -17.19 -7.90 -5.76
C ASN A 157 -18.69 -8.08 -5.98
N LEU A 158 -19.43 -6.97 -6.11
CA LEU A 158 -20.90 -7.02 -6.25
C LEU A 158 -21.35 -7.80 -7.47
N LYS A 159 -20.64 -7.65 -8.60
CA LYS A 159 -20.94 -8.41 -9.82
C LYS A 159 -20.91 -9.93 -9.59
N ASN A 160 -19.88 -10.40 -8.90
CA ASN A 160 -19.77 -11.82 -8.58
C ASN A 160 -20.71 -12.22 -7.43
N CYS A 161 -20.98 -11.33 -6.47
CA CYS A 161 -21.95 -11.58 -5.42
C CYS A 161 -23.36 -11.79 -6.01
N TYR A 162 -23.79 -10.98 -6.97
CA TYR A 162 -25.07 -11.16 -7.66
C TYR A 162 -25.14 -12.44 -8.50
N LYS A 163 -23.98 -12.99 -8.89
CA LYS A 163 -23.93 -14.26 -9.64
C LYS A 163 -23.97 -15.49 -8.74
N TYR A 164 -23.32 -15.44 -7.57
CA TYR A 164 -22.99 -16.61 -6.77
C TYR A 164 -23.67 -16.67 -5.40
N ILE A 165 -24.38 -15.61 -4.98
CA ILE A 165 -25.08 -15.53 -3.69
C ILE A 165 -26.56 -15.32 -3.96
N ASP A 166 -27.36 -16.34 -3.65
CA ASP A 166 -28.79 -16.37 -4.03
C ASP A 166 -29.60 -15.24 -3.41
N GLU A 167 -29.30 -14.84 -2.18
CA GLU A 167 -29.96 -13.73 -1.50
C GLU A 167 -29.72 -12.40 -2.24
N LEU A 168 -28.46 -12.10 -2.57
CA LEU A 168 -28.11 -10.87 -3.28
C LEU A 168 -28.61 -10.89 -4.73
N LYS A 169 -28.58 -12.05 -5.38
CA LYS A 169 -29.14 -12.24 -6.72
C LYS A 169 -30.63 -11.95 -6.74
N ARG A 170 -31.37 -12.52 -5.79
CA ARG A 170 -32.82 -12.31 -5.69
C ARG A 170 -33.16 -10.84 -5.50
N GLU A 171 -32.47 -10.13 -4.59
CA GLU A 171 -32.72 -8.69 -4.36
C GLU A 171 -32.34 -7.86 -5.60
N TYR A 172 -31.29 -8.23 -6.32
CA TYR A 172 -30.87 -7.56 -7.55
C TYR A 172 -31.89 -7.76 -8.70
N GLU A 173 -32.45 -8.99 -8.86
CA GLU A 173 -33.32 -9.33 -9.97
C GLU A 173 -34.81 -8.97 -9.68
N THR A 174 -35.28 -9.23 -8.46
CA THR A 174 -36.70 -9.18 -8.09
C THR A 174 -37.04 -8.30 -6.88
N GLY A 175 -36.03 -7.67 -6.26
CA GLY A 175 -36.23 -6.72 -5.18
C GLY A 175 -37.08 -5.50 -5.59
N ASP A 176 -37.50 -4.71 -4.61
CA ASP A 176 -38.21 -3.47 -4.88
C ASP A 176 -37.36 -2.48 -5.71
N PRO A 177 -37.98 -1.52 -6.43
CA PRO A 177 -37.26 -0.61 -7.32
C PRO A 177 -36.16 0.20 -6.64
N ASN A 178 -36.31 0.58 -5.37
CA ASN A 178 -35.31 1.35 -4.62
C ASN A 178 -34.12 0.47 -4.27
N THR A 179 -34.33 -0.74 -3.79
CA THR A 179 -33.28 -1.74 -3.52
C THR A 179 -32.48 -2.09 -4.77
N ARG A 180 -33.18 -2.34 -5.89
CA ARG A 180 -32.49 -2.65 -7.16
C ARG A 180 -31.64 -1.48 -7.64
N SER A 181 -32.17 -0.26 -7.57
CA SER A 181 -31.44 0.97 -7.89
C SER A 181 -30.20 1.11 -7.00
N MET A 182 -30.33 0.88 -5.70
CA MET A 182 -29.21 0.91 -4.75
C MET A 182 -28.12 -0.10 -5.13
N LEU A 183 -28.50 -1.34 -5.42
CA LEU A 183 -27.56 -2.40 -5.79
C LEU A 183 -26.84 -2.09 -7.11
N GLU A 184 -27.56 -1.52 -8.10
CA GLU A 184 -26.96 -1.11 -9.37
C GLU A 184 -25.95 0.03 -9.20
N TYR A 185 -26.30 1.10 -8.46
CA TYR A 185 -25.37 2.19 -8.20
C TYR A 185 -24.18 1.75 -7.36
N ALA A 186 -24.38 0.86 -6.38
CA ALA A 186 -23.29 0.30 -5.60
C ALA A 186 -22.30 -0.47 -6.49
N ALA A 187 -22.80 -1.26 -7.44
CA ALA A 187 -21.94 -1.99 -8.40
C ALA A 187 -21.17 -1.06 -9.35
N ARG A 188 -21.73 0.08 -9.72
CA ARG A 188 -21.05 1.10 -10.55
C ARG A 188 -19.97 1.86 -9.77
N LEU A 189 -20.19 2.11 -8.49
CA LEU A 189 -19.25 2.85 -7.64
C LEU A 189 -18.16 1.95 -7.05
N GLU A 190 -18.39 0.64 -6.95
CA GLU A 190 -17.40 -0.29 -6.45
C GLU A 190 -16.07 -0.20 -7.23
N GLY A 191 -14.95 -0.12 -6.51
CA GLY A 191 -13.62 -0.02 -7.09
C GLY A 191 -13.20 1.39 -7.51
N THR A 192 -14.11 2.38 -7.49
CA THR A 192 -13.76 3.79 -7.72
C THR A 192 -12.98 4.36 -6.53
N ILE A 193 -12.22 5.43 -6.76
CA ILE A 193 -11.48 6.11 -5.69
C ILE A 193 -12.47 6.82 -4.76
N ARG A 194 -12.39 6.51 -3.47
CA ARG A 194 -13.22 7.12 -2.43
C ARG A 194 -12.48 8.21 -1.65
N GLN A 195 -11.21 7.96 -1.37
CA GLN A 195 -10.37 8.87 -0.59
C GLN A 195 -8.91 8.76 -1.02
N VAL A 196 -8.20 9.84 -0.79
CA VAL A 196 -6.76 9.94 -0.97
C VAL A 196 -6.10 9.93 0.41
N GLY A 197 -4.99 9.24 0.54
CA GLY A 197 -4.23 9.14 1.78
C GLY A 197 -2.72 9.17 1.53
N VAL A 198 -1.96 9.04 2.59
CA VAL A 198 -0.50 8.97 2.58
C VAL A 198 -0.07 7.52 2.73
N HIS A 199 0.90 7.07 1.93
CA HIS A 199 1.47 5.74 2.09
C HIS A 199 2.19 5.63 3.45
N ALA A 200 2.00 4.50 4.14
CA ALA A 200 2.53 4.32 5.50
C ALA A 200 4.06 4.40 5.58
N CYS A 201 4.77 4.00 4.51
CA CYS A 201 6.22 3.80 4.54
C CYS A 201 6.98 4.55 3.44
N GLY A 202 6.43 4.63 2.22
CA GLY A 202 7.17 5.11 1.06
C GLY A 202 7.33 6.63 1.02
N VAL A 203 8.57 7.06 0.75
CA VAL A 203 8.94 8.46 0.50
C VAL A 203 9.77 8.48 -0.77
N ILE A 204 9.52 9.44 -1.64
CA ILE A 204 10.28 9.67 -2.86
C ILE A 204 11.29 10.78 -2.59
N ILE A 205 12.54 10.56 -3.02
CA ILE A 205 13.61 11.55 -3.01
C ILE A 205 14.05 11.73 -4.46
N GLY A 206 13.81 12.91 -5.02
CA GLY A 206 14.17 13.25 -6.39
C GLY A 206 15.55 13.91 -6.48
N ALA A 207 16.21 13.76 -7.62
CA ALA A 207 17.45 14.46 -7.93
C ALA A 207 17.24 15.96 -8.23
N ASP A 208 16.01 16.35 -8.55
CA ASP A 208 15.58 17.71 -8.85
C ASP A 208 14.18 17.93 -8.25
N ASP A 209 13.60 19.12 -8.42
CA ASP A 209 12.22 19.41 -7.97
C ASP A 209 11.25 18.36 -8.50
N LEU A 210 10.50 17.73 -7.60
CA LEU A 210 9.62 16.62 -7.95
C LEU A 210 8.51 17.02 -8.93
N THR A 211 8.17 18.29 -9.04
CA THR A 211 7.20 18.78 -10.03
C THR A 211 7.66 18.60 -11.47
N ASN A 212 8.98 18.40 -11.67
CA ASN A 212 9.54 18.08 -12.98
C ASN A 212 9.30 16.62 -13.40
N PHE A 213 8.94 15.75 -12.45
CA PHE A 213 8.79 14.31 -12.69
C PHE A 213 7.35 13.82 -12.50
N ALA A 214 6.60 14.39 -11.57
CA ALA A 214 5.24 13.95 -11.23
C ALA A 214 4.38 15.11 -10.70
N PRO A 215 3.05 15.05 -10.91
CA PRO A 215 2.12 15.95 -10.23
C PRO A 215 2.23 15.79 -8.72
N LEU A 216 2.14 16.90 -7.99
CA LEU A 216 2.15 16.92 -6.53
C LEU A 216 0.84 17.46 -5.97
N SER A 217 0.41 16.87 -4.88
CA SER A 217 -0.75 17.29 -4.11
C SER A 217 -0.40 17.40 -2.63
N SER A 218 -1.33 17.84 -1.80
CA SER A 218 -1.15 17.84 -0.35
C SER A 218 -2.32 17.14 0.34
N VAL A 219 -2.00 16.23 1.24
CA VAL A 219 -2.97 15.44 1.99
C VAL A 219 -2.72 15.61 3.48
N GLU A 220 -3.77 15.60 4.29
CA GLU A 220 -3.63 15.60 5.75
C GLU A 220 -3.17 14.21 6.20
N ASP A 221 -2.02 14.15 6.85
CA ASP A 221 -1.55 12.95 7.51
C ASP A 221 -2.34 12.71 8.79
N LYS A 222 -2.95 11.53 8.91
CA LYS A 222 -3.83 11.17 10.02
C LYS A 222 -3.13 11.16 11.38
N ASN A 223 -1.84 10.87 11.41
CA ASN A 223 -1.06 10.75 12.63
C ASN A 223 -0.59 12.12 13.14
N SER A 224 0.06 12.88 12.26
CA SER A 224 0.61 14.19 12.63
C SER A 224 -0.40 15.34 12.58
N LYS A 225 -1.56 15.14 11.93
CA LYS A 225 -2.56 16.18 11.63
C LYS A 225 -2.02 17.36 10.80
N LYS A 226 -0.85 17.17 10.20
CA LYS A 226 -0.22 18.16 9.30
C LYS A 226 -0.53 17.81 7.85
N ARG A 227 -0.58 18.83 7.00
CA ARG A 227 -0.62 18.61 5.56
C ARG A 227 0.79 18.25 5.08
N VAL A 228 0.90 17.13 4.41
CA VAL A 228 2.15 16.64 3.83
C VAL A 228 2.03 16.61 2.31
N ARG A 229 3.16 16.83 1.64
CA ARG A 229 3.25 16.74 0.18
C ARG A 229 3.23 15.27 -0.24
N VAL A 230 2.43 14.97 -1.26
CA VAL A 230 2.31 13.63 -1.85
C VAL A 230 2.45 13.73 -3.37
N THR A 231 2.96 12.66 -3.99
CA THR A 231 2.92 12.50 -5.46
C THR A 231 1.54 12.00 -5.87
N GLU A 232 1.03 12.45 -6.99
CA GLU A 232 -0.21 11.95 -7.60
C GLU A 232 0.05 10.94 -8.70
#